data_bc6e66d760c42e5306c346d674e95d35
#
_entry.id   bc6e66d760c42e5306c346d674e95d35
#
_cell.length_a   1.000
_cell.length_b   1.000
_cell.length_c   1.000
_cell.angle_alpha   90.00
_cell.angle_beta   90.00
_cell.angle_gamma   90.00
#
_symmetry.space_group_name_H-M   'P 1'
#
loop_
_entity.id
_entity.type
_entity.pdbx_description
1 polymer ?
#
loop_
_entity_poly.entity_id
_entity_poly.type
_entity_poly.pdbx_seq_one_letter_code
_entity_poly.pdbx_strand_id
1 'polypeptide(L)'
;MKTFKLNRRKFLKKAAIPVAASALISHPAVLSAKTKVELSLVTSWPSNFPGIGLGANRLANRIQSLSNNEININVYSAGELVPPFGVFDATSSGTADMYHSADFYWTGKNKAYPFFASVPFGMTADEFSSWIYANEGQQLWNELGKKFNMKHFLVGNTGTTLFGWFKDEFKNLEDFSKIKIRSPGFGGELLKTL
;
A
#
# COMPACT_ATOMS: atom_id res chain seq x y z
N MET A 1 55.11 22.37 64.50
CA MET A 1 54.29 21.51 63.63
C MET A 1 52.92 21.31 64.23
N LYS A 2 51.85 21.91 63.64
CA LYS A 2 50.44 21.69 64.11
C LYS A 2 49.87 20.54 63.29
N THR A 3 49.62 19.39 63.95
CA THR A 3 48.97 18.22 63.41
C THR A 3 47.47 18.46 63.24
N PHE A 4 47.02 18.54 62.00
CA PHE A 4 45.61 18.68 61.66
C PHE A 4 44.89 17.33 61.81
N LYS A 5 44.19 17.12 62.95
CA LYS A 5 43.35 15.89 63.11
C LYS A 5 42.05 16.11 62.35
N LEU A 6 41.90 15.48 61.16
CA LEU A 6 40.62 15.40 60.45
C LEU A 6 39.62 14.54 61.21
N ASN A 7 38.52 15.18 61.67
CA ASN A 7 37.45 14.51 62.41
C ASN A 7 36.55 13.76 61.39
N ARG A 8 36.56 12.43 61.46
CA ARG A 8 35.83 11.53 60.50
C ARG A 8 34.35 11.89 60.35
N ARG A 9 33.68 12.36 61.41
CA ARG A 9 32.27 12.81 61.35
C ARG A 9 32.06 14.05 60.46
N LYS A 10 33.03 14.99 60.41
CA LYS A 10 32.95 16.18 59.57
C LYS A 10 33.22 15.86 58.08
N PHE A 11 34.04 14.85 57.82
CA PHE A 11 34.29 14.39 56.46
C PHE A 11 33.06 13.69 55.85
N LEU A 12 32.39 12.81 56.61
CA LEU A 12 31.18 12.10 56.17
C LEU A 12 30.00 13.06 55.92
N LYS A 13 29.86 14.13 56.73
CA LYS A 13 28.82 15.14 56.48
C LYS A 13 29.07 16.00 55.24
N LYS A 14 30.34 16.20 54.83
CA LYS A 14 30.69 16.91 53.61
C LYS A 14 30.65 16.01 52.37
N ALA A 15 30.82 14.71 52.50
CA ALA A 15 30.72 13.74 51.40
C ALA A 15 29.28 13.33 51.04
N ALA A 16 28.31 13.56 51.97
CA ALA A 16 26.90 13.17 51.73
C ALA A 16 26.13 14.15 50.83
N ILE A 17 26.62 15.37 50.62
CA ILE A 17 25.90 16.37 49.81
C ILE A 17 26.04 16.13 48.27
N PRO A 18 27.20 15.70 47.72
CA PRO A 18 27.29 15.44 46.28
C PRO A 18 26.62 14.11 45.83
N VAL A 19 26.36 13.15 46.75
CA VAL A 19 25.72 11.87 46.42
C VAL A 19 24.20 12.03 46.23
N ALA A 20 23.57 12.96 46.94
CA ALA A 20 22.14 13.24 46.74
C ALA A 20 21.84 14.00 45.45
N ALA A 21 22.80 14.78 44.92
CA ALA A 21 22.65 15.50 43.67
C ALA A 21 22.88 14.62 42.42
N SER A 22 23.67 13.54 42.54
CA SER A 22 23.88 12.58 41.42
C SER A 22 22.75 11.55 41.29
N ALA A 23 21.93 11.34 42.33
CA ALA A 23 20.76 10.44 42.23
C ALA A 23 19.58 11.03 41.42
N LEU A 24 19.59 12.33 41.15
CA LEU A 24 18.55 12.98 40.34
C LEU A 24 18.83 12.97 38.84
N ILE A 25 20.03 12.50 38.40
CA ILE A 25 20.43 12.49 36.96
C ILE A 25 20.32 11.10 36.37
N SER A 26 20.10 10.04 37.14
CA SER A 26 19.94 8.67 36.66
C SER A 26 18.49 8.23 36.56
N HIS A 27 17.64 9.03 35.92
CA HIS A 27 16.51 8.47 35.22
C HIS A 27 17.10 7.93 33.90
N PRO A 28 17.13 6.61 33.68
CA PRO A 28 17.37 6.14 32.33
C PRO A 28 16.28 6.79 31.49
N ALA A 29 16.65 7.74 30.62
CA ALA A 29 15.80 8.08 29.52
C ALA A 29 15.66 6.77 28.73
N VAL A 30 14.60 6.04 29.01
CA VAL A 30 14.14 4.97 28.13
C VAL A 30 13.74 5.73 26.87
N LEU A 31 14.72 5.94 25.99
CA LEU A 31 14.48 6.21 24.60
C LEU A 31 13.70 4.98 24.13
N SER A 32 12.37 5.07 24.22
CA SER A 32 11.48 4.16 23.53
C SER A 32 11.83 4.37 22.07
N ALA A 33 12.73 3.55 21.54
CA ALA A 33 12.98 3.46 20.13
C ALA A 33 11.66 3.01 19.53
N LYS A 34 10.87 3.95 19.01
CA LYS A 34 9.65 3.64 18.28
C LYS A 34 10.05 2.65 17.21
N THR A 35 9.46 1.47 17.27
CA THR A 35 9.74 0.41 16.30
C THR A 35 9.27 0.92 14.94
N LYS A 36 10.21 1.19 14.04
CA LYS A 36 9.90 1.54 12.66
C LYS A 36 9.37 0.28 11.96
N VAL A 37 8.26 0.43 11.28
CA VAL A 37 7.69 -0.62 10.44
C VAL A 37 8.14 -0.36 9.00
N GLU A 38 8.86 -1.31 8.42
CA GLU A 38 9.26 -1.28 7.00
C GLU A 38 8.33 -2.21 6.23
N LEU A 39 7.66 -1.68 5.20
CA LEU A 39 6.76 -2.43 4.34
C LEU A 39 7.21 -2.37 2.89
N SER A 40 7.01 -3.44 2.16
CA SER A 40 7.23 -3.56 0.72
C SER A 40 5.89 -3.43 -0.02
N LEU A 41 5.84 -2.51 -1.00
CA LEU A 41 4.71 -2.34 -1.92
C LEU A 41 5.16 -2.67 -3.34
N VAL A 42 4.69 -3.77 -3.91
CA VAL A 42 4.96 -4.13 -5.31
C VAL A 42 3.84 -3.62 -6.22
N THR A 43 4.18 -3.12 -7.40
CA THR A 43 3.19 -2.56 -8.33
C THR A 43 3.17 -3.26 -9.68
N SER A 44 2.02 -3.25 -10.33
CA SER A 44 1.89 -3.70 -11.74
C SER A 44 2.30 -2.61 -12.74
N TRP A 45 2.78 -1.46 -12.28
CA TRP A 45 3.05 -0.29 -13.10
C TRP A 45 4.54 -0.07 -13.32
N PRO A 46 4.97 0.36 -14.51
CA PRO A 46 6.34 0.80 -14.75
C PRO A 46 6.72 1.97 -13.84
N SER A 47 8.02 2.13 -13.61
CA SER A 47 8.55 3.29 -12.86
C SER A 47 8.09 4.59 -13.51
N ASN A 48 7.70 5.56 -12.66
CA ASN A 48 7.22 6.88 -13.07
C ASN A 48 5.99 6.88 -14.01
N PHE A 49 5.23 5.79 -14.05
CA PHE A 49 4.03 5.73 -14.86
C PHE A 49 3.02 6.81 -14.40
N PRO A 50 2.58 7.71 -15.31
CA PRO A 50 1.68 8.81 -14.95
C PRO A 50 0.39 8.31 -14.31
N GLY A 51 -0.13 9.07 -13.36
CA GLY A 51 -1.36 8.75 -12.63
C GLY A 51 -1.15 7.64 -11.59
N ILE A 52 -1.44 6.41 -11.96
CA ILE A 52 -1.49 5.27 -11.01
C ILE A 52 -0.12 4.86 -10.47
N GLY A 53 0.95 4.87 -11.27
CA GLY A 53 2.30 4.57 -10.79
C GLY A 53 2.81 5.62 -9.80
N LEU A 54 2.71 6.89 -10.18
CA LEU A 54 3.03 8.01 -9.28
C LEU A 54 2.08 8.07 -8.08
N GLY A 55 0.85 7.57 -8.23
CA GLY A 55 -0.14 7.44 -7.16
C GLY A 55 0.34 6.54 -6.03
N ALA A 56 0.96 5.40 -6.35
CA ALA A 56 1.54 4.49 -5.36
C ALA A 56 2.62 5.16 -4.51
N ASN A 57 3.54 5.90 -5.16
CA ASN A 57 4.58 6.66 -4.45
C ASN A 57 3.99 7.78 -3.57
N ARG A 58 2.98 8.51 -4.06
CA ARG A 58 2.29 9.53 -3.25
C ARG A 58 1.60 8.93 -2.03
N LEU A 59 0.97 7.77 -2.18
CA LEU A 59 0.34 7.05 -1.07
C LEU A 59 1.39 6.65 -0.02
N ALA A 60 2.50 6.04 -0.43
CA ALA A 60 3.59 5.65 0.45
C ALA A 60 4.14 6.85 1.23
N ASN A 61 4.48 7.94 0.54
CA ASN A 61 4.97 9.18 1.16
C ASN A 61 3.96 9.80 2.12
N ARG A 62 2.67 9.73 1.81
CA ARG A 62 1.60 10.25 2.67
C ARG A 62 1.47 9.45 3.95
N ILE A 63 1.51 8.12 3.87
CA ILE A 63 1.48 7.24 5.05
C ILE A 63 2.72 7.48 5.92
N GLN A 64 3.91 7.57 5.33
CA GLN A 64 5.15 7.87 6.03
C GLN A 64 5.05 9.21 6.79
N SER A 65 4.57 10.26 6.14
CA SER A 65 4.39 11.59 6.76
C SER A 65 3.36 11.55 7.89
N LEU A 66 2.20 10.91 7.69
CA LEU A 66 1.14 10.83 8.70
C LEU A 66 1.51 9.99 9.91
N SER A 67 2.39 9.00 9.74
CA SER A 67 2.91 8.15 10.83
C SER A 67 4.12 8.75 11.54
N ASN A 68 4.51 9.99 11.26
CA ASN A 68 5.75 10.59 11.78
C ASN A 68 6.99 9.72 11.51
N ASN A 69 7.09 9.13 10.32
CA ASN A 69 8.12 8.20 9.89
C ASN A 69 8.19 6.89 10.73
N GLU A 70 7.12 6.51 11.39
CA GLU A 70 7.03 5.20 12.07
C GLU A 70 6.76 4.07 11.08
N ILE A 71 6.04 4.37 9.97
CA ILE A 71 5.79 3.44 8.86
C ILE A 71 6.53 3.96 7.63
N ASN A 72 7.43 3.14 7.10
CA ASN A 72 8.11 3.38 5.84
C ASN A 72 7.64 2.34 4.81
N ILE A 73 7.27 2.78 3.60
CA ILE A 73 6.80 1.92 2.52
C ILE A 73 7.77 2.04 1.35
N ASN A 74 8.48 0.96 1.06
CA ASN A 74 9.36 0.86 -0.10
C ASN A 74 8.54 0.41 -1.32
N VAL A 75 8.44 1.29 -2.32
CA VAL A 75 7.66 1.03 -3.53
C VAL A 75 8.56 0.43 -4.61
N TYR A 76 8.16 -0.72 -5.13
CA TYR A 76 8.83 -1.45 -6.21
C TYR A 76 7.97 -1.43 -7.47
N SER A 77 8.53 -0.90 -8.54
CA SER A 77 7.86 -0.85 -9.84
C SER A 77 7.80 -2.24 -10.49
N ALA A 78 6.97 -2.37 -11.50
CA ALA A 78 6.82 -3.60 -12.27
C ALA A 78 8.17 -4.15 -12.75
N GLY A 79 8.49 -5.37 -12.38
CA GLY A 79 9.74 -6.05 -12.75
C GLY A 79 10.93 -5.82 -11.84
N GLU A 80 10.84 -4.92 -10.84
CA GLU A 80 11.94 -4.70 -9.88
C GLU A 80 12.07 -5.85 -8.87
N LEU A 81 10.98 -6.22 -8.23
CA LEU A 81 10.96 -7.30 -7.24
C LEU A 81 10.22 -8.54 -7.77
N VAL A 82 9.10 -8.33 -8.45
CA VAL A 82 8.28 -9.38 -9.07
C VAL A 82 7.77 -8.93 -10.44
N PRO A 83 7.42 -9.87 -11.35
CA PRO A 83 6.75 -9.52 -12.60
C PRO A 83 5.45 -8.75 -12.38
N PRO A 84 5.01 -7.90 -13.34
CA PRO A 84 3.82 -7.05 -13.19
C PRO A 84 2.55 -7.78 -12.73
N PHE A 85 2.35 -9.01 -13.20
CA PHE A 85 1.20 -9.83 -12.83
C PHE A 85 1.50 -10.88 -11.75
N GLY A 86 2.71 -10.85 -11.17
CA GLY A 86 3.08 -11.66 -10.01
C GLY A 86 2.79 -10.99 -8.66
N VAL A 87 2.39 -9.72 -8.67
CA VAL A 87 2.18 -8.92 -7.43
C VAL A 87 1.11 -9.50 -6.52
N PHE A 88 0.05 -10.08 -7.08
CA PHE A 88 -1.02 -10.75 -6.34
C PHE A 88 -0.47 -11.94 -5.54
N ASP A 89 0.25 -12.84 -6.21
CA ASP A 89 0.79 -14.05 -5.58
C ASP A 89 1.86 -13.70 -4.54
N ALA A 90 2.71 -12.71 -4.84
CA ALA A 90 3.72 -12.24 -3.91
C ALA A 90 3.10 -11.72 -2.59
N THR A 91 2.01 -10.97 -2.68
CA THR A 91 1.33 -10.44 -1.49
C THR A 91 0.51 -11.51 -0.78
N SER A 92 -0.20 -12.35 -1.52
CA SER A 92 -0.98 -13.45 -0.95
C SER A 92 -0.11 -14.46 -0.17
N SER A 93 1.13 -14.68 -0.63
CA SER A 93 2.10 -15.57 0.03
C SER A 93 2.92 -14.90 1.13
N GLY A 94 2.83 -13.58 1.28
CA GLY A 94 3.65 -12.81 2.24
C GLY A 94 5.08 -12.52 1.77
N THR A 95 5.39 -12.73 0.48
CA THR A 95 6.68 -12.33 -0.10
C THR A 95 6.79 -10.80 -0.20
N ALA A 96 5.67 -10.11 -0.40
CA ALA A 96 5.53 -8.67 -0.28
C ALA A 96 4.38 -8.34 0.67
N ASP A 97 4.45 -7.19 1.35
CA ASP A 97 3.43 -6.80 2.33
C ASP A 97 2.19 -6.22 1.66
N MET A 98 2.37 -5.54 0.53
CA MET A 98 1.33 -4.81 -0.18
C MET A 98 1.50 -4.93 -1.68
N TYR A 99 0.39 -4.84 -2.43
CA TYR A 99 0.46 -4.60 -3.86
C TYR A 99 -0.45 -3.43 -4.28
N HIS A 100 -0.10 -2.82 -5.40
CA HIS A 100 -0.92 -1.81 -6.08
C HIS A 100 -1.15 -2.22 -7.53
N SER A 101 -2.40 -2.55 -7.86
CA SER A 101 -2.79 -3.09 -9.16
C SER A 101 -4.26 -2.83 -9.44
N ALA A 102 -4.83 -3.44 -10.46
CA ALA A 102 -6.25 -3.38 -10.79
C ALA A 102 -6.85 -4.78 -10.78
N ASP A 103 -7.97 -4.94 -10.08
CA ASP A 103 -8.55 -6.24 -9.79
C ASP A 103 -9.07 -7.00 -11.02
N PHE A 104 -9.36 -6.33 -12.13
CA PHE A 104 -9.72 -7.02 -13.37
C PHE A 104 -8.61 -7.94 -13.93
N TYR A 105 -7.36 -7.81 -13.48
CA TYR A 105 -6.29 -8.73 -13.84
C TYR A 105 -6.43 -10.11 -13.15
N TRP A 106 -7.16 -10.18 -12.06
CA TRP A 106 -7.24 -11.37 -11.21
C TRP A 106 -8.44 -12.28 -11.53
N THR A 107 -9.08 -12.11 -12.70
CA THR A 107 -10.18 -12.98 -13.18
C THR A 107 -9.81 -14.46 -13.10
N GLY A 108 -8.57 -14.82 -13.39
CA GLY A 108 -8.04 -16.18 -13.29
C GLY A 108 -7.92 -16.71 -11.85
N LYS A 109 -7.85 -15.83 -10.85
CA LYS A 109 -7.83 -16.20 -9.42
C LYS A 109 -9.26 -16.40 -8.88
N ASN A 110 -10.13 -15.46 -9.20
CA ASN A 110 -11.55 -15.54 -8.91
C ASN A 110 -12.33 -14.60 -9.84
N LYS A 111 -13.43 -15.10 -10.41
CA LYS A 111 -14.28 -14.33 -11.33
C LYS A 111 -15.00 -13.14 -10.69
N ALA A 112 -14.97 -13.03 -9.35
CA ALA A 112 -15.53 -11.88 -8.64
C ALA A 112 -14.62 -10.65 -8.64
N TYR A 113 -13.31 -10.79 -8.87
CA TYR A 113 -12.38 -9.65 -8.82
C TYR A 113 -12.72 -8.51 -9.79
N PRO A 114 -13.12 -8.74 -11.05
CA PRO A 114 -13.46 -7.65 -11.96
C PRO A 114 -14.57 -6.72 -11.46
N PHE A 115 -15.49 -7.21 -10.62
CA PHE A 115 -16.54 -6.38 -10.03
C PHE A 115 -16.00 -5.30 -9.07
N PHE A 116 -14.79 -5.49 -8.54
CA PHE A 116 -14.09 -4.52 -7.69
C PHE A 116 -13.13 -3.62 -8.47
N ALA A 117 -13.19 -3.62 -9.77
CA ALA A 117 -12.43 -2.71 -10.63
C ALA A 117 -13.33 -2.00 -11.66
N SER A 118 -13.76 -2.73 -12.69
CA SER A 118 -14.61 -2.17 -13.73
C SER A 118 -15.44 -3.24 -14.42
N VAL A 119 -16.71 -2.93 -14.64
CA VAL A 119 -17.63 -3.74 -15.45
C VAL A 119 -18.03 -2.89 -16.65
N PRO A 120 -17.99 -3.42 -17.88
CA PRO A 120 -18.47 -2.69 -19.06
C PRO A 120 -19.91 -2.21 -18.83
N PHE A 121 -20.16 -0.93 -19.10
CA PHE A 121 -21.45 -0.25 -18.88
C PHE A 121 -21.94 -0.26 -17.40
N GLY A 122 -21.04 -0.52 -16.46
CA GLY A 122 -21.33 -0.51 -15.03
C GLY A 122 -21.27 0.88 -14.41
N MET A 123 -20.98 0.93 -13.12
CA MET A 123 -20.94 2.15 -12.32
C MET A 123 -19.90 3.14 -12.82
N THR A 124 -20.19 4.41 -12.72
CA THR A 124 -19.20 5.50 -12.80
C THR A 124 -18.24 5.42 -11.60
N ALA A 125 -17.13 6.16 -11.64
CA ALA A 125 -16.15 6.19 -10.55
C ALA A 125 -16.77 6.64 -9.21
N ASP A 126 -17.68 7.61 -9.24
CA ASP A 126 -18.34 8.15 -8.04
C ASP A 126 -19.36 7.16 -7.47
N GLU A 127 -20.17 6.54 -8.33
CA GLU A 127 -21.11 5.48 -7.93
C GLU A 127 -20.38 4.29 -7.34
N PHE A 128 -19.28 3.87 -7.97
CA PHE A 128 -18.44 2.77 -7.49
C PHE A 128 -17.82 3.10 -6.12
N SER A 129 -17.29 4.30 -5.95
CA SER A 129 -16.74 4.76 -4.67
C SER A 129 -17.82 4.79 -3.58
N SER A 130 -19.03 5.24 -3.92
CA SER A 130 -20.16 5.25 -3.00
C SER A 130 -20.58 3.82 -2.61
N TRP A 131 -20.59 2.90 -3.56
CA TRP A 131 -20.87 1.49 -3.28
C TRP A 131 -19.82 0.87 -2.35
N ILE A 132 -18.53 1.14 -2.58
CA ILE A 132 -17.44 0.64 -1.73
C ILE A 132 -17.54 1.19 -0.31
N TYR A 133 -17.69 2.52 -0.14
CA TYR A 133 -17.54 3.16 1.18
C TYR A 133 -18.83 3.31 1.97
N ALA A 134 -19.97 3.47 1.30
CA ALA A 134 -21.25 3.75 1.95
C ALA A 134 -22.21 2.54 1.94
N ASN A 135 -21.88 1.49 1.22
CA ASN A 135 -22.70 0.27 1.11
C ASN A 135 -21.83 -0.98 1.41
N GLU A 136 -22.28 -2.14 0.95
CA GLU A 136 -21.67 -3.43 1.25
C GLU A 136 -20.39 -3.75 0.44
N GLY A 137 -20.00 -2.90 -0.50
CA GLY A 137 -18.88 -3.16 -1.42
C GLY A 137 -17.58 -3.52 -0.72
N GLN A 138 -17.18 -2.74 0.31
CA GLN A 138 -15.97 -3.03 1.08
C GLN A 138 -16.06 -4.34 1.85
N GLN A 139 -17.24 -4.69 2.38
CA GLN A 139 -17.45 -5.95 3.08
C GLN A 139 -17.27 -7.13 2.13
N LEU A 140 -17.94 -7.11 0.97
CA LEU A 140 -17.84 -8.16 -0.05
C LEU A 140 -16.40 -8.32 -0.56
N TRP A 141 -15.69 -7.20 -0.76
CA TRP A 141 -14.28 -7.23 -1.15
C TRP A 141 -13.38 -7.83 -0.08
N ASN A 142 -13.63 -7.54 1.19
CA ASN A 142 -12.93 -8.17 2.31
C ASN A 142 -13.20 -9.68 2.40
N GLU A 143 -14.44 -10.12 2.15
CA GLU A 143 -14.79 -11.54 2.13
C GLU A 143 -14.07 -12.30 1.00
N LEU A 144 -13.96 -11.67 -0.19
CA LEU A 144 -13.18 -12.20 -1.28
C LEU A 144 -11.69 -12.28 -0.93
N GLY A 145 -11.15 -11.19 -0.38
CA GLY A 145 -9.74 -11.07 -0.03
C GLY A 145 -9.28 -12.07 1.04
N LYS A 146 -10.14 -12.41 2.01
CA LYS A 146 -9.84 -13.40 3.05
C LYS A 146 -9.42 -14.75 2.48
N LYS A 147 -9.95 -15.15 1.31
CA LYS A 147 -9.60 -16.41 0.63
C LYS A 147 -8.13 -16.44 0.18
N PHE A 148 -7.50 -15.28 0.08
CA PHE A 148 -6.15 -15.09 -0.39
C PHE A 148 -5.25 -14.40 0.66
N ASN A 149 -5.67 -14.37 1.93
CA ASN A 149 -4.94 -13.71 3.02
C ASN A 149 -4.70 -12.21 2.76
N MET A 150 -5.65 -11.53 2.14
CA MET A 150 -5.52 -10.12 1.76
C MET A 150 -6.69 -9.27 2.24
N LYS A 151 -6.42 -7.99 2.42
CA LYS A 151 -7.42 -6.94 2.61
C LYS A 151 -7.23 -5.86 1.55
N HIS A 152 -8.31 -5.52 0.87
CA HIS A 152 -8.30 -4.58 -0.23
C HIS A 152 -8.79 -3.19 0.19
N PHE A 153 -8.28 -2.16 -0.51
CA PHE A 153 -8.67 -0.78 -0.33
C PHE A 153 -8.70 -0.07 -1.69
N LEU A 154 -9.71 0.77 -1.89
CA LEU A 154 -9.75 1.64 -3.06
C LEU A 154 -8.76 2.79 -2.87
N VAL A 155 -7.82 2.95 -3.80
CA VAL A 155 -6.77 3.98 -3.73
C VAL A 155 -6.79 4.97 -4.88
N GLY A 156 -7.74 4.84 -5.80
CA GLY A 156 -7.93 5.75 -6.91
C GLY A 156 -8.64 5.09 -8.09
N ASN A 157 -8.86 5.88 -9.12
CA ASN A 157 -9.44 5.43 -10.38
C ASN A 157 -8.80 6.17 -11.57
N THR A 158 -8.99 5.65 -12.77
CA THR A 158 -8.50 6.24 -14.02
C THR A 158 -9.55 7.09 -14.74
N GLY A 159 -10.70 7.29 -14.13
CA GLY A 159 -11.86 7.91 -14.77
C GLY A 159 -12.49 6.99 -15.80
N THR A 160 -13.42 7.54 -16.56
CA THR A 160 -14.09 6.83 -17.66
C THR A 160 -13.08 6.46 -18.74
N THR A 161 -13.02 5.18 -19.06
CA THR A 161 -12.12 4.66 -20.10
C THR A 161 -12.90 4.52 -21.40
N LEU A 162 -12.37 5.10 -22.47
CA LEU A 162 -12.88 4.86 -23.81
C LEU A 162 -12.60 3.41 -24.21
N PHE A 163 -13.43 2.89 -25.11
CA PHE A 163 -13.31 1.51 -25.60
C PHE A 163 -11.92 1.20 -26.17
N GLY A 164 -11.33 2.13 -26.94
CA GLY A 164 -10.00 1.98 -27.49
C GLY A 164 -9.61 3.09 -28.44
N TRP A 165 -8.37 2.99 -28.93
CA TRP A 165 -7.82 3.84 -29.98
C TRP A 165 -7.49 2.95 -31.16
N PHE A 166 -8.08 3.24 -32.30
CA PHE A 166 -8.01 2.42 -33.52
C PHE A 166 -7.45 3.22 -34.67
N LYS A 167 -6.80 2.51 -35.58
CA LYS A 167 -6.23 3.13 -36.77
C LYS A 167 -7.32 3.51 -37.80
N ASP A 168 -8.31 2.64 -37.92
CA ASP A 168 -9.39 2.78 -38.88
C ASP A 168 -10.74 2.86 -38.17
N GLU A 169 -11.73 3.50 -38.78
CA GLU A 169 -13.09 3.61 -38.27
C GLU A 169 -13.84 2.26 -38.46
N PHE A 170 -14.57 1.84 -37.43
CA PHE A 170 -15.47 0.70 -37.50
C PHE A 170 -16.84 1.14 -38.04
N LYS A 171 -17.37 0.41 -39.00
CA LYS A 171 -18.69 0.67 -39.58
C LYS A 171 -19.74 -0.34 -39.12
N ASN A 172 -19.33 -1.52 -38.71
CA ASN A 172 -20.18 -2.62 -38.28
C ASN A 172 -19.43 -3.56 -37.33
N LEU A 173 -20.13 -4.54 -36.75
CA LEU A 173 -19.55 -5.51 -35.82
C LEU A 173 -18.53 -6.44 -36.46
N GLU A 174 -18.70 -6.78 -37.75
CA GLU A 174 -17.78 -7.67 -38.46
C GLU A 174 -16.37 -7.07 -38.60
N ASP A 175 -16.23 -5.75 -38.49
CA ASP A 175 -14.92 -5.11 -38.52
C ASP A 175 -14.06 -5.46 -37.29
N PHE A 176 -14.68 -5.81 -36.16
CA PHE A 176 -13.97 -6.25 -34.96
C PHE A 176 -13.26 -7.58 -35.14
N SER A 177 -13.79 -8.50 -35.96
CA SER A 177 -13.18 -9.79 -36.22
C SER A 177 -11.84 -9.68 -36.96
N LYS A 178 -11.56 -8.54 -37.61
CA LYS A 178 -10.36 -8.26 -38.41
C LYS A 178 -9.19 -7.68 -37.61
N ILE A 179 -9.39 -7.37 -36.34
CA ILE A 179 -8.38 -6.67 -35.53
C ILE A 179 -7.93 -7.51 -34.32
N LYS A 180 -6.70 -7.24 -33.85
CA LYS A 180 -6.21 -7.76 -32.59
C LYS A 180 -6.44 -6.72 -31.51
N ILE A 181 -7.32 -7.03 -30.56
CA ILE A 181 -7.59 -6.21 -29.39
C ILE A 181 -7.04 -6.89 -28.14
N ARG A 182 -6.40 -6.10 -27.27
CA ARG A 182 -6.13 -6.51 -25.89
C ARG A 182 -7.13 -5.81 -24.97
N SER A 183 -8.00 -6.58 -24.34
CA SER A 183 -8.92 -6.09 -23.33
C SER A 183 -8.85 -7.00 -22.10
N PRO A 184 -8.65 -6.45 -20.88
CA PRO A 184 -8.62 -7.25 -19.67
C PRO A 184 -10.03 -7.49 -19.11
N GLY A 185 -10.14 -8.46 -18.20
CA GLY A 185 -11.37 -8.73 -17.44
C GLY A 185 -12.58 -9.02 -18.32
N PHE A 186 -13.74 -8.58 -17.88
CA PHE A 186 -15.02 -8.83 -18.59
C PHE A 186 -15.10 -8.18 -19.96
N GLY A 187 -14.38 -7.07 -20.19
CA GLY A 187 -14.32 -6.47 -21.52
C GLY A 187 -13.73 -7.44 -22.55
N GLY A 188 -12.67 -8.16 -22.19
CA GLY A 188 -12.08 -9.18 -23.06
C GLY A 188 -12.98 -10.41 -23.27
N GLU A 189 -13.73 -10.82 -22.27
CA GLU A 189 -14.69 -11.93 -22.38
C GLU A 189 -15.86 -11.53 -23.30
N LEU A 190 -16.42 -10.33 -23.14
CA LEU A 190 -17.48 -9.80 -23.99
C LEU A 190 -17.07 -9.77 -25.46
N LEU A 191 -15.86 -9.25 -25.76
CA LEU A 191 -15.35 -9.17 -27.13
C LEU A 191 -15.15 -10.54 -27.82
N LYS A 192 -15.00 -11.63 -27.05
CA LYS A 192 -14.93 -12.98 -27.60
C LYS A 192 -16.28 -13.52 -28.05
N THR A 193 -17.37 -12.91 -27.60
CA THR A 193 -18.73 -13.35 -27.95
C THR A 193 -19.32 -12.59 -29.15
N LEU A 194 -18.62 -11.55 -29.60
CA LEU A 194 -18.94 -10.80 -30.83
C LEU A 194 -18.28 -11.43 -32.04
#